data_b427fc6526f6c74c786b46d4d4586c1c
#
_entry.id   b427fc6526f6c74c786b46d4d4586c1c
#
_cell.length_a   1.000
_cell.length_b   1.000
_cell.length_c   1.000
_cell.angle_alpha   90.00
_cell.angle_beta   90.00
_cell.angle_gamma   90.00
#
_symmetry.space_group_name_H-M   'P 1'
#
loop_
_entity.id
_entity.type
_entity.pdbx_description
1 polymer ?
#
loop_
_entity_poly.entity_id
_entity_poly.type
_entity_poly.pdbx_seq_one_letter_code
_entity_poly.pdbx_strand_id
1 'polypeptide(L)'
;GIMAYAVTMYSGQMERPGQNFGALGSDHVHAAFALKINGEKWDFSQEKYQVRSQYMHVENNDGNTLHRHATGVPVSEFFSSVGMNVTDNCFTLENKTSYCNDGNSNLEFYINGNKTNSIANYVFNEDDRILIVYGNKNAMETQQDLDALRLTEIKK
;
A
#
# COMPACT_ATOMS: atom_id res chain seq x y z
N GLY A 1 -23.12 -4.29 -23.42
CA GLY A 1 -23.32 -3.07 -24.13
C GLY A 1 -23.19 -1.84 -23.27
N ILE A 2 -23.50 -0.71 -23.83
CA ILE A 2 -23.37 0.59 -23.13
C ILE A 2 -24.24 0.63 -21.89
N MET A 3 -25.43 0.07 -21.92
CA MET A 3 -26.32 0.08 -20.78
C MET A 3 -25.80 -0.74 -19.62
N ALA A 4 -25.22 -1.90 -19.87
CA ALA A 4 -24.64 -2.72 -18.81
C ALA A 4 -23.46 -1.98 -18.16
N TYR A 5 -22.64 -1.32 -18.95
CA TYR A 5 -21.53 -0.53 -18.45
C TYR A 5 -22.02 0.64 -17.59
N ALA A 6 -23.04 1.35 -18.03
CA ALA A 6 -23.60 2.46 -17.29
C ALA A 6 -24.18 2.02 -15.94
N VAL A 7 -24.83 0.85 -15.89
CA VAL A 7 -25.36 0.29 -14.64
C VAL A 7 -24.23 -0.02 -13.67
N THR A 8 -23.13 -0.61 -14.16
CA THR A 8 -21.97 -0.92 -13.35
C THR A 8 -21.39 0.34 -12.71
N MET A 9 -21.26 1.40 -13.48
CA MET A 9 -20.77 2.69 -12.98
C MET A 9 -21.74 3.32 -12.00
N TYR A 10 -23.03 3.21 -12.24
CA TYR A 10 -24.04 3.82 -11.42
C TYR A 10 -24.10 3.24 -10.01
N SER A 11 -23.99 1.93 -9.88
CA SER A 11 -24.18 1.28 -8.57
C SER A 11 -23.11 1.67 -7.55
N GLY A 12 -21.89 1.98 -7.95
CA GLY A 12 -20.78 2.28 -7.07
C GLY A 12 -20.36 1.13 -6.17
N GLN A 13 -21.11 0.05 -6.15
CA GLN A 13 -20.88 -1.14 -5.32
C GLN A 13 -20.48 -2.35 -6.15
N MET A 14 -20.62 -2.26 -7.44
CA MET A 14 -20.25 -3.34 -8.34
C MET A 14 -18.77 -3.27 -8.64
N GLU A 15 -18.18 -4.42 -8.96
CA GLU A 15 -16.78 -4.49 -9.32
C GLU A 15 -16.53 -3.66 -10.59
N ARG A 16 -15.38 -2.97 -10.59
CA ARG A 16 -14.93 -2.29 -11.80
C ARG A 16 -14.50 -3.33 -12.82
N PRO A 17 -14.71 -3.06 -14.13
CA PRO A 17 -14.28 -4.02 -15.16
C PRO A 17 -12.78 -4.33 -15.03
N GLY A 18 -12.45 -5.62 -15.09
CA GLY A 18 -11.07 -6.09 -15.02
C GLY A 18 -10.50 -6.27 -13.63
N GLN A 19 -11.27 -5.96 -12.57
CA GLN A 19 -10.82 -6.19 -11.20
C GLN A 19 -11.08 -7.63 -10.78
N ASN A 20 -10.13 -8.16 -9.97
CA ASN A 20 -10.19 -9.51 -9.44
C ASN A 20 -10.45 -9.55 -7.93
N PHE A 21 -10.97 -8.49 -7.35
CA PHE A 21 -11.32 -8.47 -5.93
C PHE A 21 -12.82 -8.29 -5.73
N GLY A 22 -13.27 -8.58 -4.52
CA GLY A 22 -14.67 -8.67 -4.18
C GLY A 22 -15.39 -7.32 -4.14
N ALA A 23 -16.68 -7.39 -3.89
CA ALA A 23 -17.52 -6.21 -3.78
C ALA A 23 -17.12 -5.36 -2.58
N LEU A 24 -17.36 -4.06 -2.66
CA LEU A 24 -17.13 -3.15 -1.56
C LEU A 24 -17.96 -3.59 -0.33
N GLY A 25 -17.29 -3.65 0.82
CA GLY A 25 -17.92 -4.13 2.05
C GLY A 25 -17.79 -5.63 2.29
N SER A 26 -17.19 -6.38 1.36
CA SER A 26 -17.03 -7.83 1.51
C SER A 26 -15.96 -8.20 2.53
N ASP A 27 -15.15 -7.26 2.99
CA ASP A 27 -14.15 -7.48 4.03
C ASP A 27 -13.88 -6.18 4.77
N HIS A 28 -13.22 -6.26 5.95
CA HIS A 28 -12.82 -5.09 6.72
C HIS A 28 -11.56 -5.45 7.50
N VAL A 29 -10.40 -5.09 6.95
CA VAL A 29 -9.10 -5.56 7.41
C VAL A 29 -8.14 -4.38 7.54
N HIS A 30 -7.26 -4.43 8.53
CA HIS A 30 -6.32 -3.36 8.84
C HIS A 30 -4.89 -3.87 8.87
N ALA A 31 -3.96 -3.04 8.41
CA ALA A 31 -2.53 -3.34 8.47
C ALA A 31 -1.74 -2.06 8.75
N ALA A 32 -0.67 -2.18 9.53
CA ALA A 32 0.30 -1.10 9.65
C ALA A 32 1.21 -1.13 8.42
N PHE A 33 1.66 0.05 7.97
CA PHE A 33 2.61 0.10 6.89
C PHE A 33 3.53 1.31 7.01
N ALA A 34 4.68 1.24 6.36
CA ALA A 34 5.60 2.35 6.23
C ALA A 34 6.32 2.27 4.89
N LEU A 35 6.50 3.43 4.26
CA LEU A 35 7.37 3.60 3.09
C LEU A 35 8.53 4.48 3.52
N LYS A 36 9.76 4.00 3.32
CA LYS A 36 10.96 4.76 3.66
C LYS A 36 11.89 4.80 2.45
N ILE A 37 12.28 6.00 2.04
CA ILE A 37 13.10 6.23 0.88
C ILE A 37 14.34 7.02 1.30
N ASN A 38 15.52 6.44 1.12
CA ASN A 38 16.79 7.07 1.45
C ASN A 38 16.81 7.67 2.86
N GLY A 39 16.28 6.91 3.84
CA GLY A 39 16.27 7.30 5.23
C GLY A 39 15.08 8.15 5.66
N GLU A 40 14.21 8.56 4.74
CA GLU A 40 13.06 9.40 5.06
C GLU A 40 11.77 8.59 4.98
N LYS A 41 10.98 8.64 6.06
CA LYS A 41 9.67 8.04 6.08
C LYS A 41 8.69 8.94 5.33
N TRP A 42 7.93 8.34 4.39
CA TRP A 42 6.92 9.07 3.65
C TRP A 42 5.70 9.33 4.52
N ASP A 43 5.20 10.56 4.49
CA ASP A 43 4.07 10.97 5.33
C ASP A 43 2.75 10.86 4.57
N PHE A 44 2.03 9.78 4.82
CA PHE A 44 0.70 9.54 4.23
C PHE A 44 -0.44 10.14 5.05
N SER A 45 -0.14 10.87 6.14
CA SER A 45 -1.19 11.54 6.91
C SER A 45 -1.73 12.81 6.23
N GLN A 46 -1.06 13.27 5.18
CA GLN A 46 -1.47 14.46 4.45
C GLN A 46 -2.85 14.27 3.82
N GLU A 47 -3.63 15.34 3.77
CA GLU A 47 -5.00 15.30 3.27
C GLU A 47 -5.11 14.75 1.86
N LYS A 48 -4.14 15.06 1.01
CA LYS A 48 -4.14 14.60 -0.39
C LYS A 48 -4.10 13.09 -0.55
N TYR A 49 -3.70 12.36 0.49
CA TYR A 49 -3.64 10.89 0.46
C TYR A 49 -4.84 10.22 1.13
N GLN A 50 -5.68 10.99 1.81
CA GLN A 50 -6.75 10.44 2.63
C GLN A 50 -7.94 9.98 1.80
N VAL A 51 -8.41 8.76 2.05
CA VAL A 51 -9.62 8.16 1.48
C VAL A 51 -9.69 8.30 -0.05
N ARG A 52 -8.61 7.94 -0.74
CA ARG A 52 -8.54 8.08 -2.22
C ARG A 52 -9.18 6.91 -2.96
N SER A 53 -9.24 5.73 -2.36
CA SER A 53 -9.94 4.57 -2.88
C SER A 53 -10.90 4.07 -1.81
N GLN A 54 -12.11 3.70 -2.20
CA GLN A 54 -13.06 3.08 -1.26
C GLN A 54 -12.62 1.68 -0.86
N TYR A 55 -11.86 1.01 -1.72
CA TYR A 55 -11.43 -0.37 -1.48
C TYR A 55 -10.24 -0.47 -0.54
N MET A 56 -9.33 0.49 -0.57
CA MET A 56 -8.18 0.52 0.32
C MET A 56 -7.69 1.96 0.48
N HIS A 57 -7.57 2.42 1.74
CA HIS A 57 -7.19 3.80 2.01
C HIS A 57 -6.57 3.98 3.39
N VAL A 58 -5.99 5.15 3.59
CA VAL A 58 -5.72 5.73 4.92
C VAL A 58 -6.80 6.75 5.21
N GLU A 59 -7.08 7.00 6.51
CA GLU A 59 -8.17 7.87 6.93
C GLU A 59 -7.87 8.58 8.25
N ASN A 60 -8.69 9.56 8.61
CA ASN A 60 -8.65 10.26 9.91
C ASN A 60 -7.31 10.92 10.18
N ASN A 61 -6.67 11.46 9.15
CA ASN A 61 -5.35 12.10 9.23
C ASN A 61 -4.26 11.16 9.76
N ASP A 62 -4.50 9.86 9.73
CA ASP A 62 -3.50 8.84 10.01
C ASP A 62 -2.87 8.39 8.68
N GLY A 63 -1.57 8.15 8.72
CA GLY A 63 -0.83 7.68 7.54
C GLY A 63 -0.12 6.35 7.78
N ASN A 64 -0.42 5.66 8.87
CA ASN A 64 0.29 4.46 9.27
C ASN A 64 -0.57 3.19 9.23
N THR A 65 -1.87 3.31 9.00
CA THR A 65 -2.80 2.19 8.93
C THR A 65 -3.49 2.16 7.59
N LEU A 66 -3.38 1.04 6.88
CA LEU A 66 -4.18 0.76 5.69
C LEU A 66 -5.48 0.08 6.10
N HIS A 67 -6.58 0.55 5.53
CA HIS A 67 -7.91 -0.01 5.70
C HIS A 67 -8.34 -0.66 4.39
N ARG A 68 -8.66 -1.95 4.41
CA ARG A 68 -9.10 -2.69 3.24
C ARG A 68 -10.57 -3.08 3.42
N HIS A 69 -11.41 -2.69 2.47
CA HIS A 69 -12.87 -2.83 2.57
C HIS A 69 -13.47 -3.82 1.57
N ALA A 70 -12.65 -4.69 0.99
CA ALA A 70 -13.13 -5.76 0.11
C ALA A 70 -12.14 -6.92 0.14
N THR A 71 -12.62 -8.09 -0.21
CA THR A 71 -11.77 -9.27 -0.32
C THR A 71 -10.85 -9.15 -1.51
N GLY A 72 -9.63 -9.66 -1.37
CA GLY A 72 -8.70 -9.78 -2.49
C GLY A 72 -8.07 -8.49 -3.01
N VAL A 73 -8.25 -7.37 -2.31
CA VAL A 73 -7.67 -6.09 -2.75
C VAL A 73 -6.17 -6.08 -2.47
N PRO A 74 -5.33 -5.92 -3.51
CA PRO A 74 -3.88 -5.92 -3.32
C PRO A 74 -3.38 -4.57 -2.82
N VAL A 75 -2.18 -4.58 -2.24
CA VAL A 75 -1.52 -3.36 -1.75
C VAL A 75 -1.36 -2.32 -2.85
N SER A 76 -1.17 -2.74 -4.10
CA SER A 76 -1.05 -1.82 -5.23
C SER A 76 -2.27 -0.91 -5.42
N GLU A 77 -3.43 -1.32 -4.96
CA GLU A 77 -4.64 -0.47 -5.05
C GLU A 77 -4.46 0.83 -4.28
N PHE A 78 -3.87 0.76 -3.08
CA PHE A 78 -3.60 1.96 -2.30
C PHE A 78 -2.64 2.89 -3.04
N PHE A 79 -1.49 2.37 -3.49
CA PHE A 79 -0.49 3.21 -4.14
C PHE A 79 -1.01 3.80 -5.44
N SER A 80 -1.73 3.03 -6.25
CA SER A 80 -2.37 3.56 -7.46
C SER A 80 -3.34 4.69 -7.15
N SER A 81 -4.10 4.56 -6.06
CA SER A 81 -5.10 5.57 -5.69
C SER A 81 -4.48 6.92 -5.33
N VAL A 82 -3.23 6.92 -4.86
CA VAL A 82 -2.51 8.15 -4.51
C VAL A 82 -1.49 8.56 -5.59
N GLY A 83 -1.58 7.95 -6.78
CA GLY A 83 -0.74 8.31 -7.93
C GLY A 83 0.64 7.69 -7.94
N MET A 84 0.87 6.68 -7.12
CA MET A 84 2.15 6.00 -7.01
C MET A 84 2.10 4.62 -7.65
N ASN A 85 3.27 4.04 -7.94
CA ASN A 85 3.35 2.71 -8.51
C ASN A 85 4.48 1.93 -7.86
N VAL A 86 4.24 0.65 -7.59
CA VAL A 86 5.24 -0.25 -7.04
C VAL A 86 5.34 -1.49 -7.92
N THR A 87 6.57 -1.84 -8.30
CA THR A 87 6.90 -3.09 -8.97
C THR A 87 7.92 -3.82 -8.11
N ASP A 88 8.35 -4.99 -8.52
CA ASP A 88 9.36 -5.74 -7.77
C ASP A 88 10.70 -5.00 -7.69
N ASN A 89 10.99 -4.12 -8.65
CA ASN A 89 12.29 -3.47 -8.76
C ASN A 89 12.27 -1.95 -8.59
N CYS A 90 11.09 -1.33 -8.66
CA CYS A 90 10.98 0.14 -8.65
C CYS A 90 9.81 0.62 -7.82
N PHE A 91 10.00 1.73 -7.14
CA PHE A 91 8.91 2.50 -6.52
C PHE A 91 8.85 3.87 -7.18
N THR A 92 7.69 4.25 -7.72
CA THR A 92 7.49 5.52 -8.42
C THR A 92 6.53 6.39 -7.63
N LEU A 93 6.99 7.60 -7.29
CA LEU A 93 6.17 8.59 -6.59
C LEU A 93 5.19 9.28 -7.55
N GLU A 94 4.27 10.03 -6.97
CA GLU A 94 3.25 10.76 -7.74
C GLU A 94 3.83 11.82 -8.68
N ASN A 95 5.03 12.35 -8.38
CA ASN A 95 5.74 13.29 -9.25
C ASN A 95 6.54 12.60 -10.35
N LYS A 96 6.38 11.27 -10.50
CA LYS A 96 7.04 10.43 -11.50
C LYS A 96 8.51 10.13 -11.20
N THR A 97 9.04 10.52 -10.04
CA THR A 97 10.37 10.09 -9.63
C THR A 97 10.35 8.60 -9.30
N SER A 98 11.23 7.83 -9.92
CA SER A 98 11.33 6.39 -9.70
C SER A 98 12.60 6.04 -8.95
N TYR A 99 12.47 5.12 -8.01
CA TYR A 99 13.56 4.58 -7.20
C TYR A 99 13.67 3.10 -7.50
N CYS A 100 14.69 2.73 -8.27
CA CYS A 100 14.85 1.36 -8.77
C CYS A 100 16.14 0.75 -8.25
N ASN A 101 16.18 -0.57 -8.19
CA ASN A 101 17.41 -1.31 -7.89
C ASN A 101 18.50 -0.91 -8.88
N ASP A 102 19.66 -0.49 -8.39
CA ASP A 102 20.75 -0.01 -9.25
C ASP A 102 22.13 -0.57 -8.87
N GLY A 103 22.19 -1.57 -8.00
CA GLY A 103 23.44 -2.15 -7.51
C GLY A 103 24.01 -1.44 -6.29
N ASN A 104 23.65 -0.17 -6.05
CA ASN A 104 24.05 0.56 -4.84
C ASN A 104 22.87 0.69 -3.88
N SER A 105 21.69 0.91 -4.41
CA SER A 105 20.47 1.03 -3.63
C SER A 105 19.47 -0.03 -4.06
N ASN A 106 18.73 -0.56 -3.10
CA ASN A 106 17.77 -1.63 -3.34
C ASN A 106 16.41 -1.29 -2.77
N LEU A 107 15.38 -1.72 -3.50
CA LEU A 107 13.99 -1.71 -3.03
C LEU A 107 13.73 -3.05 -2.37
N GLU A 108 13.32 -3.03 -1.11
CA GLU A 108 13.04 -4.24 -0.34
C GLU A 108 11.68 -4.16 0.33
N PHE A 109 11.06 -5.33 0.48
CA PHE A 109 9.73 -5.48 1.07
C PHE A 109 9.77 -6.46 2.22
N TYR A 110 9.06 -6.13 3.31
CA TYR A 110 8.96 -6.98 4.49
C TYR A 110 7.51 -7.07 4.93
N ILE A 111 7.09 -8.28 5.27
CA ILE A 111 5.77 -8.54 5.85
C ILE A 111 5.99 -9.22 7.18
N ASN A 112 5.56 -8.57 8.27
CA ASN A 112 5.73 -9.09 9.63
C ASN A 112 7.19 -9.47 9.94
N GLY A 113 8.13 -8.63 9.46
CA GLY A 113 9.56 -8.84 9.69
C GLY A 113 10.23 -9.79 8.70
N ASN A 114 9.50 -10.40 7.79
CA ASN A 114 10.04 -11.34 6.83
C ASN A 114 10.17 -10.70 5.45
N LYS A 115 11.37 -10.79 4.89
CA LYS A 115 11.63 -10.25 3.55
C LYS A 115 10.88 -11.05 2.49
N THR A 116 10.27 -10.34 1.53
CA THR A 116 9.61 -10.93 0.39
C THR A 116 10.07 -10.25 -0.90
N ASN A 117 9.95 -10.94 -2.04
CA ASN A 117 10.41 -10.43 -3.32
C ASN A 117 9.41 -9.51 -4.01
N SER A 118 8.18 -9.45 -3.52
CA SER A 118 7.10 -8.71 -4.17
C SER A 118 6.09 -8.25 -3.14
N ILE A 119 5.47 -7.10 -3.38
CA ILE A 119 4.44 -6.57 -2.48
C ILE A 119 3.19 -6.10 -3.24
N ALA A 120 3.30 -5.76 -4.52
CA ALA A 120 2.22 -5.13 -5.26
C ALA A 120 0.92 -5.94 -5.21
N ASN A 121 1.02 -7.26 -5.36
CA ASN A 121 -0.12 -8.16 -5.41
C ASN A 121 -0.49 -8.76 -4.06
N TYR A 122 0.17 -8.35 -2.99
CA TYR A 122 -0.09 -8.90 -1.67
C TYR A 122 -1.43 -8.42 -1.13
N VAL A 123 -2.23 -9.36 -0.63
CA VAL A 123 -3.50 -9.08 0.04
C VAL A 123 -3.28 -9.30 1.53
N PHE A 124 -3.24 -8.23 2.30
CA PHE A 124 -2.85 -8.32 3.70
C PHE A 124 -3.97 -8.88 4.59
N ASN A 125 -3.56 -9.49 5.69
CA ASN A 125 -4.41 -10.00 6.75
C ASN A 125 -4.47 -9.00 7.91
N GLU A 126 -5.44 -9.17 8.78
CA GLU A 126 -5.61 -8.31 9.95
C GLU A 126 -4.32 -8.28 10.79
N ASP A 127 -3.91 -7.07 11.16
CA ASP A 127 -2.73 -6.79 11.96
C ASP A 127 -1.38 -7.09 11.28
N ASP A 128 -1.37 -7.30 9.98
CA ASP A 128 -0.11 -7.36 9.23
C ASP A 128 0.65 -6.05 9.35
N ARG A 129 1.98 -6.13 9.21
CA ARG A 129 2.88 -4.98 9.26
C ARG A 129 3.79 -5.02 8.04
N ILE A 130 3.65 -4.03 7.17
CA ILE A 130 4.29 -3.98 5.85
C ILE A 130 5.31 -2.86 5.82
N LEU A 131 6.56 -3.20 5.51
CA LEU A 131 7.62 -2.22 5.28
C LEU A 131 8.05 -2.25 3.83
N ILE A 132 8.03 -1.09 3.19
CA ILE A 132 8.62 -0.87 1.87
C ILE A 132 9.76 0.11 2.07
N VAL A 133 10.99 -0.31 1.75
CA VAL A 133 12.17 0.50 2.04
C VAL A 133 13.12 0.48 0.85
N TYR A 134 13.58 1.69 0.48
CA TYR A 134 14.54 1.87 -0.61
C TYR A 134 15.76 2.62 -0.10
N GLY A 135 16.94 2.16 -0.47
CA GLY A 135 18.17 2.86 -0.22
C GLY A 135 19.39 1.95 -0.16
N ASN A 136 20.53 2.55 0.12
CA ASN A 136 21.78 1.85 0.43
C ASN A 136 21.89 1.72 1.94
N LYS A 137 21.24 0.71 2.49
CA LYS A 137 21.09 0.53 3.93
C LYS A 137 21.73 -0.77 4.40
N ASN A 138 22.16 -0.79 5.65
CA ASN A 138 22.72 -2.00 6.26
C ASN A 138 21.63 -2.74 7.08
N ALA A 139 22.00 -3.91 7.58
CA ALA A 139 21.06 -4.75 8.34
C ALA A 139 20.57 -4.07 9.63
N MET A 140 21.41 -3.26 10.29
CA MET A 140 21.00 -2.55 11.49
C MET A 140 19.93 -1.50 11.20
N GLU A 141 20.09 -0.73 10.13
CA GLU A 141 19.10 0.28 9.73
C GLU A 141 17.77 -0.38 9.39
N THR A 142 17.81 -1.48 8.65
CA THR A 142 16.59 -2.24 8.33
C THR A 142 15.90 -2.75 9.58
N GLN A 143 16.68 -3.28 10.53
CA GLN A 143 16.10 -3.78 11.79
C GLN A 143 15.47 -2.65 12.60
N GLN A 144 16.07 -1.46 12.61
CA GLN A 144 15.49 -0.29 13.27
C GLN A 144 14.15 0.10 12.65
N ASP A 145 14.06 0.05 11.32
CA ASP A 145 12.80 0.33 10.62
C ASP A 145 11.72 -0.71 10.94
N LEU A 146 12.10 -1.99 11.01
CA LEU A 146 11.18 -3.06 11.37
C LEU A 146 10.72 -2.92 12.83
N ASP A 147 11.63 -2.55 13.74
CA ASP A 147 11.29 -2.34 15.15
C ASP A 147 10.31 -1.17 15.31
N ALA A 148 10.53 -0.08 14.59
CA ALA A 148 9.63 1.07 14.63
C ALA A 148 8.24 0.68 14.12
N LEU A 149 8.18 -0.09 13.04
CA LEU A 149 6.91 -0.55 12.49
C LEU A 149 6.19 -1.50 13.46
N ARG A 150 6.93 -2.37 14.14
CA ARG A 150 6.35 -3.30 15.12
C ARG A 150 5.67 -2.56 16.28
N LEU A 151 6.17 -1.37 16.64
CA LEU A 151 5.62 -0.55 17.71
C LEU A 151 4.56 0.44 17.23
N THR A 152 4.31 0.51 15.93
CA THR A 152 3.29 1.41 15.35
C THR A 152 1.90 0.94 15.74
N GLU A 153 1.08 1.85 16.26
CA GLU A 153 -0.33 1.54 16.55
C GLU A 153 -1.11 1.35 15.28
N ILE A 154 -1.90 0.28 15.21
CA ILE A 154 -2.85 0.04 14.13
C ILE A 154 -4.16 0.67 14.53
N LYS A 155 -4.53 1.76 13.85
CA LYS A 155 -5.71 2.56 14.19
C LYS A 155 -6.94 2.04 13.44
N LYS A 156 -7.66 1.17 14.09
CA LYS A 156 -8.88 0.57 13.53
C LYS A 156 -10.08 1.53 13.74
#